data_6685d6f2797c14e3d6f25052f56d5695
#
_entry.id   6685d6f2797c14e3d6f25052f56d5695
#
_cell.length_a   1.000
_cell.length_b   1.000
_cell.length_c   1.000
_cell.angle_alpha   90.00
_cell.angle_beta   90.00
_cell.angle_gamma   90.00
#
_symmetry.space_group_name_H-M   'P 1'
#
loop_
_entity.id
_entity.type
_entity.pdbx_description
1 polymer ?
#
loop_
_entity_poly.entity_id
_entity_poly.type
_entity_poly.pdbx_seq_one_letter_code
_entity_poly.pdbx_strand_id
1 'polypeptide(L)'
;MTDSVNPKDYIKKLRKRDLELSEGWGQIVTPLKMQTAGGMQKVNCADVEGIFRIIQSIPSKKAEPIKQWLAKVGQERVQEMADPSKAINRARETYQKLGRSEKWIQQRMTGQETRNKLTDYWKDHDITEGEEYAILTNIIHQEWSGLSVKEHKDLKGLKSQNLRDHMSEAELIFTALAELSLSLIHI
;
A
#
# COMPACT_ATOMS: atom_id res chain seq x y z
N MET A 1 -1.96 -4.06 23.45
CA MET A 1 -3.35 -4.47 23.24
C MET A 1 -3.88 -5.44 24.29
N THR A 2 -3.04 -6.17 24.96
CA THR A 2 -3.42 -7.05 26.07
C THR A 2 -2.50 -6.83 27.25
N ASP A 3 -2.95 -7.12 28.48
CA ASP A 3 -2.13 -7.08 29.71
C ASP A 3 -1.48 -8.44 30.01
N SER A 4 -1.44 -9.33 29.03
CA SER A 4 -0.91 -10.68 29.23
C SER A 4 0.62 -10.66 29.29
N VAL A 5 1.16 -11.22 30.37
CA VAL A 5 2.61 -11.39 30.56
C VAL A 5 3.16 -12.49 29.62
N ASN A 6 2.30 -13.43 29.18
CA ASN A 6 2.67 -14.52 28.26
C ASN A 6 1.84 -14.45 26.98
N PRO A 7 2.37 -13.89 25.90
CA PRO A 7 1.64 -13.79 24.64
C PRO A 7 1.27 -15.16 24.01
N LYS A 8 2.10 -16.18 24.16
CA LYS A 8 1.84 -17.51 23.60
C LYS A 8 0.62 -18.16 24.23
N ASP A 9 0.52 -18.10 25.55
CA ASP A 9 -0.64 -18.64 26.29
C ASP A 9 -1.89 -17.81 26.01
N TYR A 10 -1.76 -16.52 25.84
CA TYR A 10 -2.88 -15.66 25.49
C TYR A 10 -3.47 -16.05 24.13
N ILE A 11 -2.66 -16.20 23.11
CA ILE A 11 -3.09 -16.65 21.77
C ILE A 11 -3.75 -18.04 21.85
N LYS A 12 -3.18 -18.98 22.61
CA LYS A 12 -3.77 -20.32 22.81
C LYS A 12 -5.17 -20.24 23.44
N LYS A 13 -5.35 -19.39 24.45
CA LYS A 13 -6.67 -19.15 25.09
C LYS A 13 -7.63 -18.44 24.12
N LEU A 14 -7.15 -17.50 23.33
CA LEU A 14 -7.95 -16.79 22.34
C LEU A 14 -8.54 -17.75 21.31
N ARG A 15 -7.72 -18.62 20.73
CA ARG A 15 -8.16 -19.65 19.78
C ARG A 15 -9.17 -20.64 20.37
N LYS A 16 -9.05 -20.97 21.68
CA LYS A 16 -10.04 -21.82 22.35
C LYS A 16 -11.42 -21.17 22.51
N ARG A 17 -11.46 -19.84 22.55
CA ARG A 17 -12.71 -19.07 22.69
C ARG A 17 -13.38 -18.75 21.36
N ASP A 18 -12.58 -18.51 20.34
CA ASP A 18 -13.01 -18.20 18.98
C ASP A 18 -12.70 -19.41 18.10
N LEU A 19 -13.71 -20.24 17.87
CA LEU A 19 -13.57 -21.46 17.07
C LEU A 19 -13.25 -21.16 15.61
N GLU A 20 -13.87 -20.13 15.03
CA GLU A 20 -13.60 -19.72 13.65
C GLU A 20 -12.15 -19.23 13.48
N LEU A 21 -11.62 -18.48 14.45
CA LEU A 21 -10.20 -18.11 14.47
C LEU A 21 -9.31 -19.36 14.59
N SER A 22 -9.73 -20.36 15.34
CA SER A 22 -8.96 -21.60 15.51
C SER A 22 -8.91 -22.43 14.23
N GLU A 23 -10.03 -22.57 13.55
CA GLU A 23 -10.15 -23.30 12.27
C GLU A 23 -9.40 -22.60 11.14
N GLY A 24 -9.54 -21.27 11.03
CA GLY A 24 -8.83 -20.45 10.04
C GLY A 24 -7.37 -20.15 10.37
N TRP A 25 -6.84 -20.64 11.50
CA TRP A 25 -5.50 -20.24 11.98
C TRP A 25 -4.39 -20.49 10.97
N GLY A 26 -4.39 -21.61 10.27
CA GLY A 26 -3.39 -21.96 9.28
C GLY A 26 -3.41 -21.09 8.01
N GLN A 27 -4.53 -20.42 7.74
CA GLN A 27 -4.66 -19.44 6.64
C GLN A 27 -4.15 -18.05 7.05
N ILE A 28 -4.30 -17.71 8.34
CA ILE A 28 -3.98 -16.39 8.90
C ILE A 28 -2.51 -16.31 9.34
N VAL A 29 -1.93 -17.44 9.80
CA VAL A 29 -0.61 -17.47 10.44
C VAL A 29 0.30 -18.49 9.79
N THR A 30 1.44 -18.00 9.30
CA THR A 30 2.50 -18.82 8.70
C THR A 30 3.73 -18.87 9.62
N PRO A 31 4.22 -20.05 10.00
CA PRO A 31 5.46 -20.18 10.76
C PRO A 31 6.67 -19.93 9.86
N LEU A 32 7.41 -18.86 10.10
CA LEU A 32 8.64 -18.53 9.38
C LEU A 32 9.88 -18.75 10.25
N LYS A 33 10.98 -19.21 9.64
CA LYS A 33 12.29 -19.27 10.31
C LYS A 33 12.87 -17.86 10.37
N MET A 34 13.11 -17.34 11.56
CA MET A 34 13.65 -16.01 11.78
C MET A 34 14.80 -16.05 12.78
N GLN A 35 15.79 -15.18 12.58
CA GLN A 35 16.85 -14.95 13.54
C GLN A 35 16.27 -14.18 14.73
N THR A 36 16.42 -14.75 15.91
CA THR A 36 16.00 -14.15 17.19
C THR A 36 17.23 -14.02 18.13
N ALA A 37 17.07 -13.36 19.24
CA ALA A 37 18.11 -13.30 20.28
C ALA A 37 18.58 -14.69 20.79
N GLY A 38 17.73 -15.72 20.66
CA GLY A 38 18.04 -17.12 20.99
C GLY A 38 18.42 -18.00 19.79
N GLY A 39 18.83 -17.40 18.64
CA GLY A 39 19.16 -18.11 17.40
C GLY A 39 18.00 -18.24 16.43
N MET A 40 18.17 -19.12 15.43
CA MET A 40 17.16 -19.38 14.42
C MET A 40 15.95 -20.13 15.01
N GLN A 41 14.79 -19.52 15.03
CA GLN A 41 13.56 -20.09 15.57
C GLN A 41 12.41 -20.00 14.57
N LYS A 42 11.45 -20.92 14.68
CA LYS A 42 10.15 -20.79 13.99
C LYS A 42 9.29 -19.81 14.78
N VAL A 43 8.94 -18.70 14.13
CA VAL A 43 8.07 -17.64 14.67
C VAL A 43 6.79 -17.61 13.86
N ASN A 44 5.66 -17.55 14.55
CA ASN A 44 4.37 -17.36 13.90
C ASN A 44 4.27 -15.91 13.39
N CYS A 45 4.11 -15.76 12.08
CA CYS A 45 3.95 -14.49 11.40
C CYS A 45 2.56 -14.41 10.79
N ALA A 46 1.98 -13.23 10.75
CA ALA A 46 0.74 -12.93 10.05
C ALA A 46 0.93 -11.67 9.23
N ASP A 47 0.24 -11.57 8.12
CA ASP A 47 0.11 -10.32 7.37
C ASP A 47 -0.83 -9.33 8.08
N VAL A 48 -1.08 -8.18 7.48
CA VAL A 48 -1.91 -7.13 8.09
C VAL A 48 -3.35 -7.58 8.25
N GLU A 49 -3.90 -8.34 7.29
CA GLU A 49 -5.26 -8.87 7.34
C GLU A 49 -5.41 -9.88 8.50
N GLY A 50 -4.48 -10.82 8.59
CA GLY A 50 -4.42 -11.78 9.68
C GLY A 50 -4.28 -11.13 11.05
N ILE A 51 -3.46 -10.07 11.16
CA ILE A 51 -3.34 -9.29 12.40
C ILE A 51 -4.69 -8.65 12.76
N PHE A 52 -5.39 -8.04 11.80
CA PHE A 52 -6.70 -7.44 12.05
C PHE A 52 -7.73 -8.48 12.47
N ARG A 53 -7.75 -9.66 11.84
CA ARG A 53 -8.63 -10.76 12.23
C ARG A 53 -8.35 -11.21 13.67
N ILE A 54 -7.09 -11.34 14.07
CA ILE A 54 -6.72 -11.69 15.45
C ILE A 54 -7.18 -10.61 16.43
N ILE A 55 -7.01 -9.33 16.11
CA ILE A 55 -7.41 -8.20 16.96
C ILE A 55 -8.92 -8.19 17.22
N GLN A 56 -9.74 -8.51 16.22
CA GLN A 56 -11.19 -8.59 16.36
C GLN A 56 -11.61 -9.61 17.43
N SER A 57 -10.88 -10.69 17.58
CA SER A 57 -11.13 -11.75 18.57
C SER A 57 -10.67 -11.38 19.99
N ILE A 58 -9.87 -10.33 20.17
CA ILE A 58 -9.32 -9.93 21.48
C ILE A 58 -10.41 -9.28 22.36
N PRO A 59 -10.84 -9.90 23.48
CA PRO A 59 -11.88 -9.36 24.35
C PRO A 59 -11.32 -8.36 25.38
N SER A 60 -10.45 -7.45 24.96
CA SER A 60 -9.81 -6.49 25.84
C SER A 60 -10.28 -5.06 25.52
N LYS A 61 -10.57 -4.27 26.54
CA LYS A 61 -10.84 -2.83 26.38
C LYS A 61 -9.71 -2.09 25.67
N LYS A 62 -8.47 -2.56 25.78
CA LYS A 62 -7.31 -1.98 25.07
C LYS A 62 -7.32 -2.26 23.57
N ALA A 63 -8.06 -3.26 23.09
CA ALA A 63 -8.24 -3.52 21.66
C ALA A 63 -9.41 -2.72 21.06
N GLU A 64 -10.30 -2.19 21.91
CA GLU A 64 -11.52 -1.50 21.46
C GLU A 64 -11.27 -0.30 20.52
N PRO A 65 -10.30 0.60 20.76
CA PRO A 65 -10.03 1.71 19.84
C PRO A 65 -9.68 1.25 18.42
N ILE A 66 -8.95 0.13 18.29
CA ILE A 66 -8.60 -0.42 16.97
C ILE A 66 -9.82 -1.08 16.33
N LYS A 67 -10.66 -1.78 17.09
CA LYS A 67 -11.91 -2.35 16.57
C LYS A 67 -12.84 -1.27 16.03
N GLN A 68 -12.99 -0.16 16.76
CA GLN A 68 -13.79 0.98 16.33
C GLN A 68 -13.19 1.63 15.08
N TRP A 69 -11.86 1.76 15.01
CA TRP A 69 -11.19 2.26 13.83
C TRP A 69 -11.43 1.36 12.61
N LEU A 70 -11.34 0.02 12.77
CA LEU A 70 -11.64 -0.94 11.70
C LEU A 70 -13.09 -0.82 11.22
N ALA A 71 -14.04 -0.68 12.14
CA ALA A 71 -15.45 -0.49 11.79
C ALA A 71 -15.67 0.82 11.00
N LYS A 72 -14.99 1.91 11.39
CA LYS A 72 -15.03 3.18 10.68
C LYS A 72 -14.45 3.05 9.27
N VAL A 73 -13.27 2.44 9.12
CA VAL A 73 -12.64 2.21 7.81
C VAL A 73 -13.53 1.34 6.92
N GLY A 74 -14.15 0.29 7.48
CA GLY A 74 -15.11 -0.54 6.75
C GLY A 74 -16.32 0.27 6.27
N GLN A 75 -16.87 1.13 7.11
CA GLN A 75 -17.98 2.02 6.74
C GLN A 75 -17.57 3.00 5.64
N GLU A 76 -16.40 3.63 5.75
CA GLU A 76 -15.86 4.54 4.73
C GLU A 76 -15.73 3.82 3.39
N ARG A 77 -15.22 2.58 3.39
CA ARG A 77 -15.09 1.77 2.18
C ARG A 77 -16.45 1.44 1.53
N VAL A 78 -17.44 1.06 2.31
CA VAL A 78 -18.81 0.82 1.81
C VAL A 78 -19.40 2.09 1.18
N GLN A 79 -19.16 3.25 1.79
CA GLN A 79 -19.60 4.53 1.22
C GLN A 79 -18.87 4.88 -0.08
N GLU A 80 -17.58 4.56 -0.20
CA GLU A 80 -16.80 4.75 -1.44
C GLU A 80 -17.28 3.83 -2.57
N MET A 81 -17.74 2.63 -2.25
CA MET A 81 -18.35 1.72 -3.25
C MET A 81 -19.65 2.29 -3.80
N ALA A 82 -20.45 2.97 -2.97
CA ALA A 82 -21.67 3.62 -3.39
C ALA A 82 -21.42 4.96 -4.10
N ASP A 83 -20.34 5.67 -3.73
CA ASP A 83 -19.95 6.97 -4.29
C ASP A 83 -18.42 7.04 -4.42
N PRO A 84 -17.85 6.64 -5.57
CA PRO A 84 -16.40 6.63 -5.80
C PRO A 84 -15.71 8.00 -5.65
N SER A 85 -16.45 9.10 -5.77
CA SER A 85 -15.88 10.45 -5.59
C SER A 85 -15.30 10.66 -4.18
N LYS A 86 -15.84 9.96 -3.18
CA LYS A 86 -15.35 9.99 -1.79
C LYS A 86 -13.92 9.47 -1.67
N ALA A 87 -13.55 8.42 -2.42
CA ALA A 87 -12.19 7.91 -2.45
C ALA A 87 -11.19 8.94 -3.01
N ILE A 88 -11.59 9.66 -4.07
CA ILE A 88 -10.80 10.73 -4.68
C ILE A 88 -10.62 11.88 -3.68
N ASN A 89 -11.69 12.30 -3.02
CA ASN A 89 -11.65 13.36 -2.02
C ASN A 89 -10.77 12.98 -0.83
N ARG A 90 -10.88 11.74 -0.33
CA ARG A 90 -10.03 11.23 0.74
C ARG A 90 -8.55 11.22 0.36
N ALA A 91 -8.21 10.87 -0.88
CA ALA A 91 -6.83 10.94 -1.37
C ALA A 91 -6.32 12.39 -1.36
N ARG A 92 -7.12 13.34 -1.84
CA ARG A 92 -6.80 14.78 -1.82
C ARG A 92 -6.58 15.30 -0.40
N GLU A 93 -7.51 15.01 0.51
CA GLU A 93 -7.39 15.38 1.92
C GLU A 93 -6.14 14.80 2.59
N THR A 94 -5.76 13.57 2.22
CA THR A 94 -4.56 12.93 2.75
C THR A 94 -3.31 13.72 2.34
N TYR A 95 -3.19 14.13 1.08
CA TYR A 95 -2.07 14.95 0.61
C TYR A 95 -2.08 16.36 1.24
N GLN A 96 -3.26 16.97 1.45
CA GLN A 96 -3.37 18.24 2.17
C GLN A 96 -2.85 18.12 3.61
N LYS A 97 -3.22 17.06 4.34
CA LYS A 97 -2.73 16.78 5.70
C LYS A 97 -1.21 16.55 5.74
N LEU A 98 -0.63 16.08 4.65
CA LEU A 98 0.82 15.94 4.47
C LEU A 98 1.51 17.27 4.07
N GLY A 99 0.77 18.38 4.00
CA GLY A 99 1.29 19.71 3.70
C GLY A 99 1.59 19.95 2.23
N ARG A 100 1.01 19.16 1.32
CA ARG A 100 1.19 19.36 -0.13
C ARG A 100 0.34 20.54 -0.62
N SER A 101 0.90 21.37 -1.54
CA SER A 101 0.18 22.47 -2.17
C SER A 101 -0.95 21.96 -3.08
N GLU A 102 -1.98 22.75 -3.29
CA GLU A 102 -3.08 22.41 -4.21
C GLU A 102 -2.57 22.14 -5.63
N LYS A 103 -1.58 22.92 -6.11
CA LYS A 103 -0.93 22.71 -7.41
C LYS A 103 -0.26 21.34 -7.47
N TRP A 104 0.50 21.00 -6.45
CA TRP A 104 1.16 19.69 -6.36
C TRP A 104 0.13 18.55 -6.37
N ILE A 105 -0.94 18.67 -5.59
CA ILE A 105 -2.01 17.67 -5.51
C ILE A 105 -2.67 17.50 -6.88
N GLN A 106 -2.97 18.59 -7.56
CA GLN A 106 -3.55 18.55 -8.91
C GLN A 106 -2.62 17.83 -9.89
N GLN A 107 -1.32 18.15 -9.91
CA GLN A 107 -0.35 17.45 -10.77
C GLN A 107 -0.22 15.98 -10.43
N ARG A 108 -0.21 15.63 -9.14
CA ARG A 108 -0.12 14.23 -8.70
C ARG A 108 -1.33 13.41 -9.15
N MET A 109 -2.52 13.97 -9.06
CA MET A 109 -3.76 13.29 -9.48
C MET A 109 -3.85 13.17 -11.00
N THR A 110 -3.54 14.23 -11.74
CA THR A 110 -3.47 14.20 -13.21
C THR A 110 -2.42 13.18 -13.68
N GLY A 111 -1.24 13.15 -13.06
CA GLY A 111 -0.22 12.16 -13.37
C GLY A 111 -0.64 10.72 -13.10
N GLN A 112 -1.54 10.49 -12.13
CA GLN A 112 -2.12 9.15 -11.92
C GLN A 112 -3.05 8.75 -13.08
N GLU A 113 -3.87 9.67 -13.56
CA GLU A 113 -4.75 9.43 -14.72
C GLU A 113 -3.93 9.17 -15.99
N THR A 114 -2.90 9.97 -16.25
CA THR A 114 -1.97 9.77 -17.38
C THR A 114 -1.32 8.38 -17.31
N ARG A 115 -0.88 7.98 -16.12
CA ARG A 115 -0.29 6.66 -15.89
C ARG A 115 -1.28 5.53 -16.17
N ASN A 116 -2.53 5.67 -15.74
CA ASN A 116 -3.55 4.66 -16.00
C ASN A 116 -3.77 4.49 -17.51
N LYS A 117 -3.91 5.56 -18.28
CA LYS A 117 -4.03 5.53 -19.74
C LYS A 117 -2.86 4.79 -20.40
N LEU A 118 -1.62 5.06 -19.96
CA LEU A 118 -0.44 4.39 -20.48
C LEU A 118 -0.43 2.88 -20.15
N THR A 119 -0.80 2.51 -18.93
CA THR A 119 -0.86 1.09 -18.53
C THR A 119 -2.01 0.35 -19.21
N ASP A 120 -3.15 0.99 -19.45
CA ASP A 120 -4.24 0.43 -20.23
C ASP A 120 -3.78 0.19 -21.68
N TYR A 121 -3.10 1.16 -22.29
CA TYR A 121 -2.48 0.99 -23.61
C TYR A 121 -1.51 -0.22 -23.65
N TRP A 122 -0.63 -0.35 -22.66
CA TRP A 122 0.28 -1.49 -22.57
C TRP A 122 -0.46 -2.83 -22.49
N LYS A 123 -1.52 -2.89 -21.69
CA LYS A 123 -2.36 -4.08 -21.54
C LYS A 123 -3.03 -4.46 -22.85
N ASP A 124 -3.53 -3.47 -23.62
CA ASP A 124 -4.18 -3.69 -24.91
C ASP A 124 -3.19 -4.14 -25.99
N HIS A 125 -1.88 -4.02 -25.75
CA HIS A 125 -0.79 -4.45 -26.65
C HIS A 125 -0.01 -5.64 -26.09
N ASP A 126 -0.65 -6.50 -25.31
CA ASP A 126 -0.11 -7.77 -24.79
C ASP A 126 1.17 -7.62 -23.92
N ILE A 127 1.43 -6.43 -23.37
CA ILE A 127 2.53 -6.23 -22.42
C ILE A 127 2.12 -6.78 -21.06
N THR A 128 2.95 -7.70 -20.54
CA THR A 128 2.65 -8.41 -19.29
C THR A 128 2.84 -7.50 -18.08
N GLU A 129 1.81 -7.43 -17.23
CA GLU A 129 1.88 -6.69 -15.97
C GLU A 129 2.98 -7.26 -15.05
N GLY A 130 3.65 -6.38 -14.32
CA GLY A 130 4.73 -6.73 -13.41
C GLY A 130 6.10 -6.34 -13.94
N GLU A 131 6.90 -7.28 -14.43
CA GLU A 131 8.28 -7.03 -14.81
C GLU A 131 8.40 -6.13 -16.05
N GLU A 132 7.60 -6.36 -17.10
CA GLU A 132 7.64 -5.53 -18.32
C GLU A 132 7.17 -4.10 -18.05
N TYR A 133 6.12 -3.91 -17.21
CA TYR A 133 5.70 -2.58 -16.78
C TYR A 133 6.79 -1.86 -15.98
N ALA A 134 7.55 -2.59 -15.16
CA ALA A 134 8.67 -2.02 -14.41
C ALA A 134 9.81 -1.59 -15.33
N ILE A 135 10.15 -2.41 -16.33
CA ILE A 135 11.20 -2.12 -17.33
C ILE A 135 10.81 -0.87 -18.12
N LEU A 136 9.61 -0.84 -18.72
CA LEU A 136 9.14 0.29 -19.51
C LEU A 136 9.06 1.57 -18.68
N THR A 137 8.54 1.48 -17.45
CA THR A 137 8.50 2.61 -16.52
C THR A 137 9.91 3.16 -16.26
N ASN A 138 10.89 2.26 -16.09
CA ASN A 138 12.27 2.67 -15.83
C ASN A 138 12.90 3.35 -17.06
N ILE A 139 12.65 2.84 -18.25
CA ILE A 139 13.11 3.46 -19.52
C ILE A 139 12.53 4.88 -19.64
N ILE A 140 11.20 5.02 -19.51
CA ILE A 140 10.53 6.32 -19.58
C ILE A 140 11.10 7.30 -18.55
N HIS A 141 11.35 6.80 -17.35
CA HIS A 141 11.89 7.63 -16.26
C HIS A 141 13.31 8.09 -16.56
N GLN A 142 14.17 7.21 -17.11
CA GLN A 142 15.54 7.54 -17.50
C GLN A 142 15.60 8.59 -18.62
N GLU A 143 14.72 8.52 -19.61
CA GLU A 143 14.72 9.44 -20.76
C GLU A 143 14.53 10.90 -20.33
N TRP A 144 13.68 11.19 -19.34
CA TRP A 144 13.46 12.57 -18.91
C TRP A 144 14.34 12.99 -17.74
N SER A 145 14.74 12.06 -16.86
CA SER A 145 15.47 12.38 -15.62
C SER A 145 16.97 12.13 -15.69
N GLY A 146 17.42 11.30 -16.63
CA GLY A 146 18.79 10.78 -16.69
C GLY A 146 19.10 9.73 -15.62
N LEU A 147 18.13 9.33 -14.80
CA LEU A 147 18.28 8.42 -13.68
C LEU A 147 17.30 7.23 -13.79
N SER A 148 17.72 6.06 -13.35
CA SER A 148 16.75 4.99 -13.11
C SER A 148 15.84 5.35 -11.92
N VAL A 149 14.66 4.71 -11.86
CA VAL A 149 13.72 4.88 -10.73
C VAL A 149 14.40 4.59 -9.39
N LYS A 150 15.32 3.59 -9.35
CA LYS A 150 16.07 3.23 -8.16
C LYS A 150 17.05 4.34 -7.76
N GLU A 151 17.87 4.81 -8.69
CA GLU A 151 18.83 5.89 -8.43
C GLU A 151 18.13 7.17 -7.99
N HIS A 152 16.99 7.50 -8.57
CA HIS A 152 16.21 8.65 -8.15
C HIS A 152 15.62 8.49 -6.73
N LYS A 153 15.19 7.27 -6.36
CA LYS A 153 14.79 6.95 -4.99
C LYS A 153 15.97 7.12 -4.03
N ASP A 154 17.13 6.59 -4.38
CA ASP A 154 18.33 6.67 -3.57
C ASP A 154 18.78 8.13 -3.37
N LEU A 155 18.73 8.95 -4.42
CA LEU A 155 18.99 10.39 -4.36
C LEU A 155 18.05 11.13 -3.39
N LYS A 156 16.78 10.70 -3.30
CA LYS A 156 15.79 11.26 -2.37
C LYS A 156 15.79 10.59 -0.99
N GLY A 157 16.70 9.64 -0.72
CA GLY A 157 16.76 8.91 0.54
C GLY A 157 15.58 7.97 0.80
N LEU A 158 14.89 7.51 -0.27
CA LEU A 158 13.72 6.66 -0.18
C LEU A 158 14.10 5.18 -0.22
N LYS A 159 13.39 4.35 0.53
CA LYS A 159 13.56 2.88 0.52
C LYS A 159 12.43 2.21 -0.29
N SER A 160 11.26 2.06 0.32
CA SER A 160 10.09 1.39 -0.26
C SER A 160 8.98 2.35 -0.67
N GLN A 161 9.12 3.64 -0.33
CA GLN A 161 8.08 4.64 -0.58
C GLN A 161 7.85 4.84 -2.09
N ASN A 162 6.65 5.32 -2.44
CA ASN A 162 6.34 5.70 -3.81
C ASN A 162 7.12 6.96 -4.19
N LEU A 163 7.96 6.87 -5.24
CA LEU A 163 8.80 7.97 -5.70
C LEU A 163 7.98 9.22 -6.04
N ARG A 164 6.82 9.05 -6.69
CA ARG A 164 5.97 10.17 -7.13
C ARG A 164 5.43 11.02 -5.98
N ASP A 165 5.22 10.41 -4.80
CA ASP A 165 4.75 11.14 -3.62
C ASP A 165 5.85 12.03 -3.01
N HIS A 166 7.10 11.85 -3.46
CA HIS A 166 8.29 12.60 -3.05
C HIS A 166 8.90 13.47 -4.17
N MET A 167 8.23 13.54 -5.32
CA MET A 167 8.61 14.41 -6.42
C MET A 167 8.15 15.86 -6.18
N SER A 168 8.87 16.82 -6.75
CA SER A 168 8.45 18.21 -6.89
C SER A 168 7.34 18.34 -7.94
N GLU A 169 6.68 19.49 -8.01
CA GLU A 169 5.69 19.77 -9.08
C GLU A 169 6.31 19.62 -10.48
N ALA A 170 7.52 20.11 -10.68
CA ALA A 170 8.22 20.02 -11.98
C ALA A 170 8.50 18.56 -12.36
N GLU A 171 9.00 17.75 -11.43
CA GLU A 171 9.25 16.32 -11.67
C GLU A 171 7.95 15.56 -11.99
N LEU A 172 6.84 15.88 -11.34
CA LEU A 172 5.52 15.30 -11.65
C LEU A 172 5.06 15.67 -13.06
N ILE A 173 5.27 16.93 -13.48
CA ILE A 173 4.90 17.41 -14.82
C ILE A 173 5.74 16.70 -15.88
N PHE A 174 7.07 16.63 -15.71
CA PHE A 174 7.95 15.94 -16.66
C PHE A 174 7.63 14.44 -16.76
N THR A 175 7.35 13.80 -15.64
CA THR A 175 6.93 12.39 -15.63
C THR A 175 5.64 12.19 -16.41
N ALA A 176 4.61 13.02 -16.16
CA ALA A 176 3.33 12.93 -16.86
C ALA A 176 3.46 13.24 -18.35
N LEU A 177 4.31 14.21 -18.72
CA LEU A 177 4.57 14.56 -20.13
C LEU A 177 5.26 13.41 -20.86
N ALA A 178 6.29 12.80 -20.27
CA ALA A 178 6.98 11.66 -20.85
C ALA A 178 6.03 10.46 -21.06
N GLU A 179 5.20 10.15 -20.07
CA GLU A 179 4.20 9.09 -20.16
C GLU A 179 3.13 9.39 -21.23
N LEU A 180 2.65 10.63 -21.31
CA LEU A 180 1.67 11.06 -22.31
C LEU A 180 2.26 11.00 -23.72
N SER A 181 3.48 11.46 -23.91
CA SER A 181 4.15 11.49 -25.22
C SER A 181 4.24 10.08 -25.82
N LEU A 182 4.53 9.07 -25.02
CA LEU A 182 4.61 7.69 -25.48
C LEU A 182 3.24 7.10 -25.81
N SER A 183 2.21 7.46 -25.08
CA SER A 183 0.84 7.03 -25.40
C SER A 183 0.29 7.65 -26.70
N LEU A 184 0.83 8.80 -27.14
CA LEU A 184 0.39 9.50 -28.35
C LEU A 184 1.21 9.14 -29.61
N ILE A 185 2.46 8.71 -29.47
CA ILE A 185 3.35 8.43 -30.63
C ILE A 185 2.97 7.11 -31.33
N HIS A 186 2.17 6.27 -30.68
CA HIS A 186 1.76 4.96 -31.22
C HIS A 186 0.29 4.89 -31.64
N ILE A 187 -0.35 6.04 -31.93
CA ILE A 187 -1.68 6.10 -32.56
C ILE A 187 -1.57 6.15 -34.07
#